data_7dd859d305ea6c581ac318746dc0b422
#
_entry.id   7dd859d305ea6c581ac318746dc0b422
#
_cell.length_a   1.000
_cell.length_b   1.000
_cell.length_c   1.000
_cell.angle_alpha   90.00
_cell.angle_beta   90.00
_cell.angle_gamma   90.00
#
_symmetry.space_group_name_H-M   'P 1'
#
loop_
_entity.id
_entity.type
_entity.pdbx_description
1 polymer ?
#
loop_
_entity_poly.entity_id
_entity_poly.type
_entity_poly.pdbx_seq_one_letter_code
_entity_poly.pdbx_strand_id
1 'polypeptide(L)'
;MLVTYAGDADTPFDRDHWIDVHFPLVRESWGPYGLISAAGFFPQEDGAGLLAVGVVNFRDMAAMEAALQAPETARVMADVAIVTAVQPQRSVLQPL
;
A
#
# COMPACT_ATOMS: atom_id res chain seq x y z
N MET A 1 7.75 1.35 5.25
CA MET A 1 7.68 0.54 4.01
C MET A 1 7.06 1.37 2.90
N LEU A 2 7.69 1.36 1.76
CA LEU A 2 7.21 2.02 0.55
C LEU A 2 6.54 0.97 -0.34
N VAL A 3 5.34 1.29 -0.84
CA VAL A 3 4.60 0.44 -1.77
C VAL A 3 4.37 1.23 -3.05
N THR A 4 4.86 0.74 -4.18
CA THR A 4 4.76 1.45 -5.46
C THR A 4 3.97 0.63 -6.47
N TYR A 5 3.13 1.34 -7.24
CA TYR A 5 2.35 0.77 -8.33
C TYR A 5 2.82 1.42 -9.64
N ALA A 6 3.50 0.66 -10.47
CA ALA A 6 4.02 1.15 -11.75
C ALA A 6 2.97 0.99 -12.86
N GLY A 7 2.95 1.92 -13.80
CA GLY A 7 2.06 1.88 -14.93
C GLY A 7 2.04 3.20 -15.67
N ASP A 8 1.16 3.31 -16.66
CA ASP A 8 0.98 4.51 -17.46
C ASP A 8 -0.46 5.03 -17.38
N ALA A 9 -0.77 6.06 -18.17
CA ALA A 9 -2.10 6.68 -18.17
C ALA A 9 -3.23 5.70 -18.58
N ASP A 10 -2.91 4.64 -19.30
CA ASP A 10 -3.88 3.67 -19.79
C ASP A 10 -4.03 2.47 -18.83
N THR A 11 -3.20 2.38 -17.80
CA THR A 11 -3.26 1.30 -16.82
C THR A 11 -4.40 1.57 -15.83
N PRO A 12 -5.42 0.70 -15.73
CA PRO A 12 -6.52 0.92 -14.80
C PRO A 12 -6.06 0.89 -13.34
N PHE A 13 -6.50 1.88 -12.59
CA PHE A 13 -6.27 1.96 -11.15
C PHE A 13 -7.46 2.68 -10.52
N ASP A 14 -8.18 2.00 -9.62
CA ASP A 14 -9.35 2.56 -8.94
C ASP A 14 -8.91 3.39 -7.74
N ARG A 15 -8.72 4.70 -7.98
CA ARG A 15 -8.24 5.64 -6.95
C ARG A 15 -9.21 5.76 -5.79
N ASP A 16 -10.50 5.84 -6.07
CA ASP A 16 -11.51 6.01 -5.02
C ASP A 16 -11.57 4.78 -4.11
N HIS A 17 -11.54 3.58 -4.66
CA HIS A 17 -11.51 2.35 -3.88
C HIS A 17 -10.25 2.28 -3.02
N TRP A 18 -9.11 2.66 -3.58
CA TRP A 18 -7.82 2.65 -2.88
C TRP A 18 -7.84 3.57 -1.66
N ILE A 19 -8.42 4.78 -1.81
CA ILE A 19 -8.53 5.76 -0.74
C ILE A 19 -9.61 5.35 0.27
N ASP A 20 -10.81 5.01 -0.21
CA ASP A 20 -12.00 4.89 0.65
C ASP A 20 -12.17 3.51 1.26
N VAL A 21 -11.61 2.48 0.66
CA VAL A 21 -11.76 1.09 1.10
C VAL A 21 -10.43 0.46 1.48
N HIS A 22 -9.43 0.54 0.60
CA HIS A 22 -8.16 -0.15 0.79
C HIS A 22 -7.38 0.38 2.01
N PHE A 23 -7.22 1.70 2.13
CA PHE A 23 -6.50 2.28 3.27
C PHE A 23 -7.18 2.01 4.61
N PRO A 24 -8.50 2.15 4.76
CA PRO A 24 -9.16 1.73 6.00
C PRO A 24 -8.94 0.25 6.32
N LEU A 25 -8.97 -0.63 5.32
CA LEU A 25 -8.69 -2.05 5.49
C LEU A 25 -7.26 -2.30 5.98
N VAL A 26 -6.28 -1.58 5.42
CA VAL A 26 -4.87 -1.65 5.85
C VAL A 26 -4.74 -1.26 7.32
N ARG A 27 -5.37 -0.15 7.72
CA ARG A 27 -5.33 0.33 9.11
C ARG A 27 -5.98 -0.66 10.07
N GLU A 28 -7.13 -1.20 9.70
CA GLU A 28 -7.82 -2.20 10.50
C GLU A 28 -7.02 -3.49 10.63
N SER A 29 -6.45 -3.97 9.52
CA SER A 29 -5.75 -5.26 9.48
C SER A 29 -4.39 -5.21 10.16
N TRP A 30 -3.63 -4.13 10.00
CA TRP A 30 -2.26 -4.01 10.49
C TRP A 30 -2.10 -3.17 11.75
N GLY A 31 -3.15 -2.42 12.13
CA GLY A 31 -3.13 -1.63 13.37
C GLY A 31 -2.74 -2.45 14.60
N PRO A 32 -3.36 -3.62 14.84
CA PRO A 32 -3.01 -4.46 15.99
C PRO A 32 -1.58 -4.97 16.00
N TYR A 33 -0.90 -4.96 14.85
CA TYR A 33 0.47 -5.42 14.70
C TYR A 33 1.51 -4.30 14.77
N GLY A 34 1.09 -3.08 15.09
CA GLY A 34 2.02 -1.98 15.27
C GLY A 34 2.12 -0.99 14.12
N LEU A 35 1.12 -0.95 13.24
CA LEU A 35 1.03 0.11 12.23
C LEU A 35 0.82 1.45 12.92
N ILE A 36 1.66 2.44 12.60
CA ILE A 36 1.56 3.80 13.11
C ILE A 36 0.75 4.67 12.16
N SER A 37 1.08 4.63 10.86
CA SER A 37 0.42 5.45 9.85
C SER A 37 0.51 4.81 8.47
N ALA A 38 -0.45 5.16 7.62
CA ALA A 38 -0.46 4.80 6.22
C ALA A 38 -0.92 6.02 5.43
N ALA A 39 -0.16 6.40 4.41
CA ALA A 39 -0.47 7.54 3.56
C ALA A 39 -0.30 7.14 2.09
N GLY A 40 -1.15 7.70 1.23
CA GLY A 40 -1.11 7.45 -0.20
C GLY A 40 -0.83 8.74 -0.96
N PHE A 41 -0.15 8.58 -2.08
CA PHE A 41 0.22 9.68 -2.95
C PHE A 41 -0.02 9.29 -4.40
N PHE A 42 -0.50 10.25 -5.20
CA PHE A 42 -0.57 10.11 -6.64
C PHE A 42 0.43 11.04 -7.29
N PRO A 43 1.07 10.66 -8.41
CA PRO A 43 1.94 11.58 -9.13
C PRO A 43 1.13 12.75 -9.66
N GLN A 44 1.75 13.94 -9.70
CA GLN A 44 1.07 15.15 -10.21
C GLN A 44 0.89 15.10 -11.73
N GLU A 45 1.77 14.38 -12.43
CA GLU A 45 1.75 14.31 -13.88
C GLU A 45 1.51 12.87 -14.33
N ASP A 46 0.58 12.69 -15.26
CA ASP A 46 0.34 11.40 -15.88
C ASP A 46 1.53 11.01 -16.76
N GLY A 47 1.79 9.70 -16.88
CA GLY A 47 2.85 9.20 -17.74
C GLY A 47 4.23 9.18 -17.11
N ALA A 48 4.34 9.44 -15.80
CA ALA A 48 5.60 9.36 -15.08
C ALA A 48 6.05 7.90 -14.79
N GLY A 49 5.30 6.90 -15.27
CA GLY A 49 5.60 5.50 -15.00
C GLY A 49 5.12 5.01 -13.64
N LEU A 50 4.42 5.84 -12.90
CA LEU A 50 3.96 5.56 -11.54
C LEU A 50 2.47 5.87 -11.43
N LEU A 51 1.69 4.91 -10.91
CA LEU A 51 0.26 5.08 -10.70
C LEU A 51 -0.05 5.63 -9.31
N ALA A 52 0.64 5.11 -8.30
CA ALA A 52 0.40 5.48 -6.91
C ALA A 52 1.58 5.04 -6.05
N VAL A 53 1.73 5.69 -4.89
CA VAL A 53 2.72 5.34 -3.88
C VAL A 53 2.03 5.30 -2.53
N GLY A 54 2.22 4.20 -1.79
CA GLY A 54 1.82 4.08 -0.40
C GLY A 54 3.03 4.14 0.51
N VAL A 55 2.93 4.91 1.59
CA VAL A 55 3.94 4.96 2.65
C VAL A 55 3.32 4.42 3.92
N VAL A 56 3.84 3.30 4.40
CA VAL A 56 3.29 2.56 5.54
C VAL A 56 4.35 2.51 6.63
N ASN A 57 4.06 3.14 7.77
CA ASN A 57 5.00 3.22 8.88
C ASN A 57 4.57 2.29 10.01
N PHE A 58 5.49 1.39 10.39
CA PHE A 58 5.31 0.50 11.53
C PHE A 58 6.17 1.00 12.70
N ARG A 59 5.81 0.56 13.92
CA ARG A 59 6.53 0.91 15.13
C ARG A 59 8.01 0.52 15.06
N ASP A 60 8.29 -0.68 14.49
CA ASP A 60 9.64 -1.21 14.29
C ASP A 60 9.62 -2.30 13.20
N MET A 61 10.78 -2.84 12.89
CA MET A 61 10.92 -3.89 11.87
C MET A 61 10.17 -5.18 12.28
N ALA A 62 10.22 -5.54 13.56
CA ALA A 62 9.53 -6.74 14.06
C ALA A 62 8.01 -6.62 13.90
N ALA A 63 7.46 -5.43 14.14
CA ALA A 63 6.03 -5.17 13.92
C ALA A 63 5.65 -5.30 12.45
N MET A 64 6.47 -4.76 11.56
CA MET A 64 6.25 -4.87 10.11
C MET A 64 6.25 -6.34 9.67
N GLU A 65 7.24 -7.11 10.10
CA GLU A 65 7.34 -8.53 9.74
C GLU A 65 6.15 -9.33 10.27
N ALA A 66 5.73 -9.06 11.50
CA ALA A 66 4.56 -9.71 12.10
C ALA A 66 3.29 -9.38 11.30
N ALA A 67 3.11 -8.12 10.91
CA ALA A 67 1.98 -7.70 10.11
C ALA A 67 1.95 -8.41 8.75
N LEU A 68 3.08 -8.46 8.05
CA LEU A 68 3.16 -9.08 6.73
C LEU A 68 2.93 -10.59 6.77
N GLN A 69 3.17 -11.25 7.90
CA GLN A 69 2.92 -12.67 8.09
C GLN A 69 1.55 -12.97 8.69
N ALA A 70 0.80 -11.94 9.09
CA ALA A 70 -0.50 -12.11 9.74
C ALA A 70 -1.56 -12.64 8.76
N PRO A 71 -2.53 -13.44 9.25
CA PRO A 71 -3.61 -13.94 8.38
C PRO A 71 -4.40 -12.82 7.70
N GLU A 72 -4.55 -11.67 8.36
CA GLU A 72 -5.28 -10.52 7.85
C GLU A 72 -4.66 -9.93 6.58
N THR A 73 -3.38 -10.18 6.34
CA THR A 73 -2.66 -9.68 5.16
C THR A 73 -3.24 -10.27 3.87
N ALA A 74 -3.78 -11.48 3.91
CA ALA A 74 -4.44 -12.07 2.74
C ALA A 74 -5.61 -11.21 2.25
N ARG A 75 -6.37 -10.58 3.15
CA ARG A 75 -7.47 -9.67 2.80
C ARG A 75 -6.94 -8.38 2.18
N VAL A 76 -5.86 -7.85 2.72
CA VAL A 76 -5.20 -6.64 2.19
C VAL A 76 -4.73 -6.90 0.76
N MET A 77 -4.06 -8.02 0.52
CA MET A 77 -3.55 -8.37 -0.80
C MET A 77 -4.67 -8.67 -1.80
N ALA A 78 -5.74 -9.33 -1.36
CA ALA A 78 -6.91 -9.58 -2.20
C ALA A 78 -7.59 -8.27 -2.64
N ASP A 79 -7.61 -7.27 -1.77
CA ASP A 79 -8.20 -5.96 -2.09
C ASP A 79 -7.38 -5.18 -3.13
N VAL A 80 -6.06 -5.39 -3.17
CA VAL A 80 -5.22 -4.80 -4.22
C VAL A 80 -5.71 -5.21 -5.61
N ALA A 81 -6.11 -6.47 -5.79
CA ALA A 81 -6.59 -6.96 -7.07
C ALA A 81 -7.89 -6.28 -7.53
N ILE A 82 -8.68 -5.73 -6.60
CA ILE A 82 -9.87 -4.93 -6.92
C ILE A 82 -9.47 -3.54 -7.41
N VAL A 83 -8.40 -2.99 -6.83
CA VAL A 83 -7.89 -1.65 -7.20
C VAL A 83 -7.24 -1.69 -8.59
N THR A 84 -6.38 -2.68 -8.84
CA THR A 84 -5.59 -2.75 -10.07
C THR A 84 -5.07 -4.16 -10.31
N ALA A 85 -4.81 -4.48 -11.58
CA ALA A 85 -4.14 -5.73 -11.95
C ALA A 85 -2.62 -5.66 -11.79
N VAL A 86 -2.07 -4.48 -11.54
CA VAL A 86 -0.62 -4.29 -11.36
C VAL A 86 -0.18 -4.86 -10.03
N GLN A 87 0.94 -5.60 -10.04
CA GLN A 87 1.58 -6.09 -8.81
C GLN A 87 2.35 -4.95 -8.16
N PRO A 88 2.02 -4.58 -6.91
CA PRO A 88 2.80 -3.56 -6.21
C PRO A 88 4.18 -4.08 -5.82
N GLN A 89 5.15 -3.17 -5.79
CA GLN A 89 6.48 -3.46 -5.28
C GLN A 89 6.64 -2.85 -3.89
N ARG A 90 7.23 -3.61 -2.98
CA ARG A 90 7.48 -3.17 -1.61
C ARG A 90 8.97 -2.95 -1.42
N SER A 91 9.30 -1.84 -0.75
CA SER A 91 10.68 -1.51 -0.39
C SER A 91 10.72 -1.08 1.07
N VAL A 92 11.68 -1.62 1.80
CA VAL A 92 11.91 -1.24 3.20
C VAL A 92 12.91 -0.09 3.19
N LEU A 93 12.53 1.03 3.83
CA LEU A 93 13.34 2.23 3.90
C LEU A 93 13.80 2.46 5.33
N GLN A 94 15.04 2.92 5.49
CA GLN A 94 15.56 3.34 6.78
C GLN A 94 15.58 4.87 6.85
N PRO A 95 15.12 5.46 7.95
CA PRO A 95 15.32 6.91 8.16
C PRO A 95 16.81 7.23 8.32
N LEU A 96 17.18 8.39 7.86
CA LEU A 96 18.55 8.88 7.99
C LEU A 96 18.87 9.31 9.42
#